data_48a3457782c7ad89896642d8067966ca
#
_entry.id   48a3457782c7ad89896642d8067966ca
#
_cell.length_a   1.000
_cell.length_b   1.000
_cell.length_c   1.000
_cell.angle_alpha   90.00
_cell.angle_beta   90.00
_cell.angle_gamma   90.00
#
_symmetry.space_group_name_H-M   'P 1'
#
loop_
_entity.id
_entity.type
_entity.pdbx_description
1 polymer ?
#
loop_
_entity_poly.entity_id
_entity_poly.type
_entity_poly.pdbx_seq_one_letter_code
_entity_poly.pdbx_strand_id
1 'polypeptide(L)'
;NFAGISGYTIGMFPNYVKALAMVKWAAAKANFELGLIPADITNAITAACEEIIDGKLADQFPVDMVQGGAGTSTNMNINEVVANRALELLGHQKGEYEFCHPNNHVNLSQSTNDAYPTSFHLAIILTNKEVVAEIKLLVDSFRRKAKEFEHVLKMGRTQLQDAVPMTLGQEFEAYA
;
A
#
# COMPACT_ATOMS: atom_id res chain seq x y z
N ASN A 1 -5.42 3.57 -20.59
CA ASN A 1 -5.13 5.00 -20.58
C ASN A 1 -4.93 5.60 -19.18
N PHE A 2 -4.72 4.75 -18.16
CA PHE A 2 -4.40 5.17 -16.79
C PHE A 2 -2.92 4.98 -16.46
N ALA A 3 -2.05 4.87 -17.46
CA ALA A 3 -0.61 4.82 -17.31
C ALA A 3 0.01 6.15 -17.78
N GLY A 4 1.05 6.60 -17.10
CA GLY A 4 1.86 7.73 -17.55
C GLY A 4 1.26 9.13 -17.33
N ILE A 5 0.35 9.30 -16.36
CA ILE A 5 -0.24 10.60 -16.01
C ILE A 5 0.72 11.38 -15.11
N SER A 6 1.11 10.81 -13.97
CA SER A 6 1.97 11.45 -12.98
C SER A 6 3.44 11.01 -13.07
N GLY A 7 3.72 9.92 -13.76
CA GLY A 7 5.01 9.24 -13.75
C GLY A 7 5.23 8.31 -12.57
N TYR A 8 4.26 8.20 -11.64
CA TYR A 8 4.31 7.28 -10.52
C TYR A 8 3.34 6.12 -10.76
N THR A 9 3.88 4.93 -10.95
CA THR A 9 3.08 3.71 -11.13
C THR A 9 2.90 2.95 -9.83
N ILE A 10 1.85 2.10 -9.76
CA ILE A 10 1.61 1.21 -8.62
C ILE A 10 2.83 0.34 -8.32
N GLY A 11 3.51 -0.16 -9.34
CA GLY A 11 4.71 -0.99 -9.21
C GLY A 11 5.89 -0.33 -8.49
N MET A 12 5.94 1.00 -8.42
CA MET A 12 6.96 1.74 -7.66
C MET A 12 6.75 1.68 -6.13
N PHE A 13 5.62 1.15 -5.66
CA PHE A 13 5.24 1.07 -4.25
C PHE A 13 5.11 -0.40 -3.80
N PRO A 14 6.23 -1.10 -3.50
CA PRO A 14 6.24 -2.54 -3.26
C PRO A 14 5.34 -2.96 -2.09
N ASN A 15 5.27 -2.20 -1.01
CA ASN A 15 4.36 -2.50 0.11
C ASN A 15 2.88 -2.39 -0.30
N TYR A 16 2.56 -1.54 -1.27
CA TYR A 16 1.20 -1.43 -1.78
C TYR A 16 0.83 -2.61 -2.69
N VAL A 17 1.73 -2.99 -3.61
CA VAL A 17 1.57 -4.19 -4.44
C VAL A 17 1.41 -5.44 -3.58
N LYS A 18 2.25 -5.58 -2.55
CA LYS A 18 2.15 -6.65 -1.55
C LYS A 18 0.81 -6.67 -0.84
N ALA A 19 0.33 -5.52 -0.39
CA ALA A 19 -0.96 -5.40 0.28
C ALA A 19 -2.14 -5.77 -0.61
N LEU A 20 -2.13 -5.35 -1.89
CA LEU A 20 -3.12 -5.77 -2.89
C LEU A 20 -3.16 -7.29 -3.03
N ALA A 21 -2.00 -7.93 -3.16
CA ALA A 21 -1.91 -9.39 -3.27
C ALA A 21 -2.38 -10.11 -2.00
N MET A 22 -2.09 -9.57 -0.80
CA MET A 22 -2.57 -10.13 0.47
C MET A 22 -4.11 -10.13 0.56
N VAL A 23 -4.76 -9.08 0.09
CA VAL A 23 -6.24 -9.01 0.03
C VAL A 23 -6.79 -10.07 -0.91
N LYS A 24 -6.20 -10.25 -2.10
CA LYS A 24 -6.66 -11.26 -3.06
C LYS A 24 -6.40 -12.68 -2.56
N TRP A 25 -5.28 -12.91 -1.91
CA TRP A 25 -4.97 -14.18 -1.27
C TRP A 25 -6.01 -14.55 -0.21
N ALA A 26 -6.32 -13.63 0.70
CA ALA A 26 -7.31 -13.84 1.77
C ALA A 26 -8.72 -14.09 1.21
N ALA A 27 -9.13 -13.32 0.20
CA ALA A 27 -10.42 -13.48 -0.45
C ALA A 27 -10.55 -14.83 -1.16
N ALA A 28 -9.50 -15.30 -1.84
CA ALA A 28 -9.50 -16.61 -2.48
C ALA A 28 -9.66 -17.74 -1.46
N LYS A 29 -8.96 -17.66 -0.32
CA LYS A 29 -9.11 -18.64 0.78
C LYS A 29 -10.53 -18.65 1.36
N ALA A 30 -11.09 -17.47 1.64
CA ALA A 30 -12.45 -17.37 2.17
C ALA A 30 -13.50 -17.92 1.17
N ASN A 31 -13.38 -17.58 -0.10
CA ASN A 31 -14.29 -18.10 -1.14
C ASN A 31 -14.18 -19.62 -1.32
N PHE A 32 -12.99 -20.19 -1.14
CA PHE A 32 -12.80 -21.64 -1.14
C PHE A 32 -13.51 -22.30 0.05
N GLU A 33 -13.34 -21.77 1.26
CA GLU A 33 -14.00 -22.29 2.47
C GLU A 33 -15.52 -22.24 2.36
N LEU A 34 -16.05 -21.24 1.64
CA LEU A 34 -17.48 -21.10 1.34
C LEU A 34 -17.94 -21.99 0.17
N GLY A 35 -17.04 -22.75 -0.47
CA GLY A 35 -17.36 -23.62 -1.61
C GLY A 35 -17.68 -22.87 -2.90
N LEU A 36 -17.26 -21.62 -3.03
CA LEU A 36 -17.55 -20.76 -4.20
C LEU A 36 -16.51 -20.88 -5.31
N ILE A 37 -15.29 -21.32 -5.00
CA ILE A 37 -14.20 -21.53 -5.96
C ILE A 37 -13.61 -22.93 -5.78
N PRO A 38 -13.30 -23.66 -6.88
CA PRO A 38 -12.65 -24.98 -6.80
C PRO A 38 -11.23 -24.89 -6.22
N ALA A 39 -10.74 -26.01 -5.67
CA ALA A 39 -9.45 -26.06 -4.99
C ALA A 39 -8.26 -25.77 -5.91
N ASP A 40 -8.28 -26.26 -7.14
CA ASP A 40 -7.21 -26.06 -8.13
C ASP A 40 -7.05 -24.59 -8.50
N ILE A 41 -8.15 -23.90 -8.79
CA ILE A 41 -8.18 -22.45 -9.07
C ILE A 41 -7.71 -21.67 -7.84
N THR A 42 -8.20 -22.01 -6.64
CA THR A 42 -7.80 -21.37 -5.39
C THR A 42 -6.29 -21.49 -5.16
N ASN A 43 -5.73 -22.69 -5.34
CA ASN A 43 -4.31 -22.92 -5.17
C ASN A 43 -3.47 -22.12 -6.18
N ALA A 44 -3.91 -22.04 -7.43
CA ALA A 44 -3.24 -21.23 -8.44
C ALA A 44 -3.29 -19.72 -8.12
N ILE A 45 -4.45 -19.20 -7.69
CA ILE A 45 -4.61 -17.80 -7.28
C ILE A 45 -3.72 -17.49 -6.07
N THR A 46 -3.73 -18.34 -5.04
CA THR A 46 -2.92 -18.10 -3.84
C THR A 46 -1.44 -18.18 -4.13
N ALA A 47 -0.98 -19.13 -4.95
CA ALA A 47 0.40 -19.22 -5.37
C ALA A 47 0.84 -17.98 -6.18
N ALA A 48 0.01 -17.50 -7.11
CA ALA A 48 0.25 -16.25 -7.82
C ALA A 48 0.37 -15.04 -6.88
N CYS A 49 -0.51 -14.95 -5.89
CA CYS A 49 -0.44 -13.90 -4.86
C CYS A 49 0.84 -14.00 -4.02
N GLU A 50 1.28 -15.19 -3.65
CA GLU A 50 2.51 -15.42 -2.89
C GLU A 50 3.75 -14.96 -3.68
N GLU A 51 3.80 -15.23 -4.98
CA GLU A 51 4.87 -14.72 -5.85
C GLU A 51 4.92 -13.18 -5.85
N ILE A 52 3.77 -12.52 -5.88
CA ILE A 52 3.69 -11.05 -5.83
C ILE A 52 4.08 -10.52 -4.44
N ILE A 53 3.67 -11.18 -3.36
CA ILE A 53 4.04 -10.85 -1.98
C ILE A 53 5.56 -10.95 -1.78
N ASP A 54 6.22 -11.90 -2.46
CA ASP A 54 7.67 -12.08 -2.46
C ASP A 54 8.41 -11.09 -3.38
N GLY A 55 7.69 -10.16 -4.01
CA GLY A 55 8.26 -9.09 -4.83
C GLY A 55 8.46 -9.44 -6.30
N LYS A 56 7.92 -10.56 -6.78
CA LYS A 56 7.91 -10.90 -8.21
C LYS A 56 6.81 -10.10 -8.93
N LEU A 57 6.92 -10.01 -10.26
CA LEU A 57 5.91 -9.39 -11.14
C LEU A 57 5.67 -7.89 -10.86
N ALA A 58 6.58 -7.17 -10.22
CA ALA A 58 6.42 -5.75 -9.91
C ALA A 58 6.28 -4.87 -11.18
N ASP A 59 6.86 -5.29 -12.29
CA ASP A 59 6.77 -4.65 -13.60
C ASP A 59 5.40 -4.79 -14.26
N GLN A 60 4.53 -5.66 -13.73
CA GLN A 60 3.17 -5.89 -14.23
C GLN A 60 2.13 -4.90 -13.64
N PHE A 61 2.59 -3.88 -12.90
CA PHE A 61 1.74 -2.85 -12.30
C PHE A 61 2.00 -1.46 -12.89
N PRO A 62 1.71 -1.26 -14.20
CA PRO A 62 1.99 0.00 -14.90
C PRO A 62 0.93 1.08 -14.68
N VAL A 63 -0.18 0.78 -13.99
CA VAL A 63 -1.25 1.74 -13.74
C VAL A 63 -0.73 2.87 -12.86
N ASP A 64 -1.09 4.10 -13.22
CA ASP A 64 -0.68 5.31 -12.51
C ASP A 64 -1.33 5.39 -11.11
N MET A 65 -0.60 5.92 -10.14
CA MET A 65 -1.12 6.15 -8.79
C MET A 65 -2.20 7.24 -8.76
N VAL A 66 -2.10 8.22 -9.65
CA VAL A 66 -3.09 9.30 -9.79
C VAL A 66 -4.08 8.91 -10.88
N GLN A 67 -5.26 8.52 -10.48
CA GLN A 67 -6.32 8.06 -11.38
C GLN A 67 -7.68 8.58 -10.92
N GLY A 68 -8.59 8.76 -11.87
CA GLY A 68 -9.98 9.09 -11.57
C GLY A 68 -10.76 7.89 -11.03
N GLY A 69 -11.77 8.16 -10.17
CA GLY A 69 -12.64 7.14 -9.61
C GLY A 69 -12.18 6.58 -8.26
N ALA A 70 -12.77 5.48 -7.83
CA ALA A 70 -12.60 4.88 -6.51
C ALA A 70 -11.59 3.72 -6.48
N GLY A 71 -10.53 3.77 -7.29
CA GLY A 71 -9.48 2.75 -7.33
C GLY A 71 -9.78 1.54 -8.21
N THR A 72 -10.76 1.63 -9.10
CA THR A 72 -11.16 0.51 -9.97
C THR A 72 -10.00 0.01 -10.83
N SER A 73 -9.22 0.91 -11.45
CA SER A 73 -8.10 0.52 -12.29
C SER A 73 -7.01 -0.22 -11.52
N THR A 74 -6.74 0.19 -10.28
CA THR A 74 -5.82 -0.52 -9.38
C THR A 74 -6.33 -1.92 -9.04
N ASN A 75 -7.62 -2.03 -8.66
CA ASN A 75 -8.23 -3.32 -8.34
C ASN A 75 -8.25 -4.25 -9.56
N MET A 76 -8.51 -3.73 -10.74
CA MET A 76 -8.47 -4.53 -11.98
C MET A 76 -7.05 -4.93 -12.34
N ASN A 77 -6.05 -4.06 -12.17
CA ASN A 77 -4.66 -4.42 -12.45
C ASN A 77 -4.22 -5.64 -11.63
N ILE A 78 -4.43 -5.64 -10.31
CA ILE A 78 -4.09 -6.82 -9.49
C ILE A 78 -4.91 -8.05 -9.88
N ASN A 79 -6.22 -7.89 -10.18
CA ASN A 79 -7.07 -9.01 -10.59
C ASN A 79 -6.54 -9.67 -11.87
N GLU A 80 -6.14 -8.88 -12.86
CA GLU A 80 -5.64 -9.38 -14.14
C GLU A 80 -4.25 -10.01 -14.01
N VAL A 81 -3.35 -9.41 -13.23
CA VAL A 81 -2.02 -9.99 -12.97
C VAL A 81 -2.15 -11.34 -12.29
N VAL A 82 -2.96 -11.43 -11.23
CA VAL A 82 -3.18 -12.69 -10.49
C VAL A 82 -3.86 -13.73 -11.38
N ALA A 83 -4.91 -13.35 -12.13
CA ALA A 83 -5.61 -14.30 -13.01
C ALA A 83 -4.68 -14.86 -14.10
N ASN A 84 -3.92 -14.00 -14.77
CA ASN A 84 -2.99 -14.44 -15.82
C ASN A 84 -1.85 -15.31 -15.25
N ARG A 85 -1.32 -14.99 -14.08
CA ARG A 85 -0.31 -15.82 -13.44
C ARG A 85 -0.89 -17.16 -12.97
N ALA A 86 -2.11 -17.16 -12.42
CA ALA A 86 -2.81 -18.40 -12.07
C ALA A 86 -3.07 -19.29 -13.30
N LEU A 87 -3.44 -18.71 -14.44
CA LEU A 87 -3.57 -19.46 -15.71
C LEU A 87 -2.27 -20.14 -16.10
N GLU A 88 -1.12 -19.44 -16.04
CA GLU A 88 0.18 -20.04 -16.32
C GLU A 88 0.51 -21.20 -15.38
N LEU A 89 0.19 -21.06 -14.08
CA LEU A 89 0.40 -22.12 -13.08
C LEU A 89 -0.50 -23.33 -13.28
N LEU A 90 -1.67 -23.14 -13.89
CA LEU A 90 -2.60 -24.19 -14.29
C LEU A 90 -2.22 -24.84 -15.64
N GLY A 91 -1.20 -24.35 -16.34
CA GLY A 91 -0.78 -24.83 -17.65
C GLY A 91 -1.53 -24.24 -18.84
N HIS A 92 -2.23 -23.14 -18.62
CA HIS A 92 -2.99 -22.40 -19.65
C HIS A 92 -2.21 -21.17 -20.16
N GLN A 93 -2.73 -20.59 -21.26
CA GLN A 93 -2.20 -19.33 -21.79
C GLN A 93 -2.84 -18.12 -21.07
N LYS A 94 -2.10 -17.00 -21.03
CA LYS A 94 -2.66 -15.73 -20.57
C LYS A 94 -3.88 -15.35 -21.40
N GLY A 95 -4.94 -14.89 -20.73
CA GLY A 95 -6.18 -14.51 -21.40
C GLY A 95 -7.21 -15.61 -21.59
N GLU A 96 -6.89 -16.87 -21.28
CA GLU A 96 -7.85 -17.99 -21.29
C GLU A 96 -8.78 -17.94 -20.05
N TYR A 97 -9.52 -16.81 -19.93
CA TYR A 97 -10.31 -16.47 -18.75
C TYR A 97 -11.50 -17.42 -18.47
N GLU A 98 -11.77 -18.37 -19.34
CA GLU A 98 -12.71 -19.47 -19.09
C GLU A 98 -12.24 -20.37 -17.94
N PHE A 99 -10.92 -20.51 -17.73
CA PHE A 99 -10.34 -21.33 -16.65
C PHE A 99 -10.06 -20.53 -15.36
N CYS A 100 -9.57 -19.30 -15.47
CA CYS A 100 -9.39 -18.41 -14.32
C CYS A 100 -9.66 -16.95 -14.71
N HIS A 101 -10.81 -16.43 -14.29
CA HIS A 101 -11.29 -15.10 -14.70
C HIS A 101 -10.98 -14.04 -13.65
N PRO A 102 -10.49 -12.83 -14.02
CA PRO A 102 -10.19 -11.74 -13.08
C PRO A 102 -11.38 -11.35 -12.20
N ASN A 103 -12.59 -11.27 -12.75
CA ASN A 103 -13.79 -10.88 -12.00
C ASN A 103 -14.48 -12.06 -11.34
N ASN A 104 -14.65 -13.18 -12.05
CA ASN A 104 -15.48 -14.27 -11.58
C ASN A 104 -14.79 -15.19 -10.57
N HIS A 105 -13.43 -15.17 -10.53
CA HIS A 105 -12.62 -15.96 -9.60
C HIS A 105 -11.79 -15.06 -8.68
N VAL A 106 -10.88 -14.24 -9.19
CA VAL A 106 -9.97 -13.43 -8.35
C VAL A 106 -10.70 -12.35 -7.57
N ASN A 107 -11.72 -11.70 -8.18
CA ASN A 107 -12.52 -10.66 -7.54
C ASN A 107 -13.86 -11.16 -6.98
N LEU A 108 -14.09 -12.47 -6.97
CA LEU A 108 -15.36 -13.03 -6.48
C LEU A 108 -15.65 -12.55 -5.05
N SER A 109 -16.92 -12.19 -4.79
CA SER A 109 -17.42 -11.68 -3.51
C SER A 109 -16.76 -10.38 -3.03
N GLN A 110 -16.11 -9.62 -3.91
CA GLN A 110 -15.44 -8.39 -3.54
C GLN A 110 -15.96 -7.18 -4.34
N SER A 111 -16.13 -6.07 -3.64
CA SER A 111 -16.24 -4.74 -4.26
C SER A 111 -14.88 -4.06 -4.27
N THR A 112 -14.62 -3.22 -5.28
CA THR A 112 -13.46 -2.31 -5.24
C THR A 112 -13.50 -1.44 -3.99
N ASN A 113 -14.68 -1.04 -3.51
CA ASN A 113 -14.86 -0.22 -2.32
C ASN A 113 -14.42 -0.92 -1.02
N ASP A 114 -14.23 -2.24 -1.03
CA ASP A 114 -13.70 -3.02 0.09
C ASP A 114 -12.22 -3.37 -0.15
N ALA A 115 -11.91 -3.94 -1.30
CA ALA A 115 -10.57 -4.46 -1.61
C ALA A 115 -9.52 -3.33 -1.72
N TYR A 116 -9.86 -2.22 -2.36
CA TYR A 116 -8.95 -1.09 -2.54
C TYR A 116 -8.59 -0.41 -1.21
N PRO A 117 -9.55 0.07 -0.38
CA PRO A 117 -9.20 0.71 0.89
C PRO A 117 -8.54 -0.25 1.87
N THR A 118 -8.91 -1.52 1.91
CA THR A 118 -8.26 -2.53 2.75
C THR A 118 -6.78 -2.68 2.39
N SER A 119 -6.46 -2.79 1.09
CA SER A 119 -5.07 -2.86 0.63
C SER A 119 -4.28 -1.59 0.96
N PHE A 120 -4.93 -0.43 0.87
CA PHE A 120 -4.32 0.85 1.22
C PHE A 120 -3.96 0.93 2.71
N HIS A 121 -4.88 0.52 3.59
CA HIS A 121 -4.62 0.46 5.03
C HIS A 121 -3.50 -0.53 5.37
N LEU A 122 -3.48 -1.72 4.75
CA LEU A 122 -2.39 -2.68 4.94
C LEU A 122 -1.04 -2.12 4.46
N ALA A 123 -1.00 -1.43 3.32
CA ALA A 123 0.21 -0.80 2.82
C ALA A 123 0.76 0.25 3.79
N ILE A 124 -0.11 1.08 4.38
CA ILE A 124 0.27 2.05 5.41
C ILE A 124 0.86 1.32 6.62
N ILE A 125 0.22 0.25 7.11
CA ILE A 125 0.71 -0.53 8.26
C ILE A 125 2.09 -1.12 7.96
N LEU A 126 2.29 -1.69 6.77
CA LEU A 126 3.58 -2.26 6.37
C LEU A 126 4.70 -1.20 6.30
N THR A 127 4.36 0.01 5.83
CA THR A 127 5.32 1.11 5.66
C THR A 127 5.57 1.88 6.96
N ASN A 128 4.59 1.90 7.87
CA ASN A 128 4.63 2.72 9.08
C ASN A 128 5.83 2.43 10.00
N LYS A 129 6.37 1.22 9.99
CA LYS A 129 7.54 0.85 10.81
C LYS A 129 8.76 1.70 10.48
N GLU A 130 9.01 1.95 9.21
CA GLU A 130 10.13 2.78 8.73
C GLU A 130 9.92 4.24 9.12
N VAL A 131 8.71 4.77 8.87
CA VAL A 131 8.34 6.15 9.24
C VAL A 131 8.49 6.39 10.75
N VAL A 132 8.02 5.48 11.59
CA VAL A 132 8.15 5.58 13.05
C VAL A 132 9.61 5.55 13.49
N ALA A 133 10.46 4.76 12.86
CA ALA A 133 11.89 4.73 13.17
C ALA A 133 12.55 6.09 12.88
N GLU A 134 12.27 6.68 11.71
CA GLU A 134 12.81 8.00 11.35
C GLU A 134 12.26 9.13 12.23
N ILE A 135 10.98 9.09 12.59
CA ILE A 135 10.39 10.06 13.53
C ILE A 135 11.09 9.99 14.89
N LYS A 136 11.43 8.80 15.41
CA LYS A 136 12.18 8.68 16.67
C LYS A 136 13.55 9.36 16.59
N LEU A 137 14.27 9.20 15.49
CA LEU A 137 15.56 9.87 15.29
C LEU A 137 15.40 11.40 15.22
N LEU A 138 14.31 11.87 14.63
CA LEU A 138 13.98 13.30 14.59
C LEU A 138 13.68 13.85 15.99
N VAL A 139 12.85 13.14 16.78
CA VAL A 139 12.56 13.50 18.17
C VAL A 139 13.86 13.60 19.01
N ASP A 140 14.74 12.60 18.90
CA ASP A 140 16.03 12.62 19.63
C ASP A 140 16.91 13.80 19.19
N SER A 141 16.84 14.17 17.91
CA SER A 141 17.57 15.33 17.38
C SER A 141 17.02 16.65 17.93
N PHE A 142 15.69 16.79 17.98
CA PHE A 142 15.05 17.94 18.61
C PHE A 142 15.40 18.07 20.09
N ARG A 143 15.34 16.97 20.85
CA ARG A 143 15.72 16.98 22.28
C ARG A 143 17.17 17.36 22.52
N ARG A 144 18.10 16.89 21.67
CA ARG A 144 19.51 17.34 21.75
C ARG A 144 19.63 18.83 21.51
N LYS A 145 18.93 19.36 20.52
CA LYS A 145 18.92 20.81 20.22
C LYS A 145 18.19 21.62 21.28
N ALA A 146 17.15 21.08 21.89
CA ALA A 146 16.49 21.71 23.04
C ALA A 146 17.47 21.93 24.18
N LYS A 147 18.28 20.92 24.51
CA LYS A 147 19.31 21.04 25.56
C LYS A 147 20.44 21.98 25.15
N GLU A 148 20.92 21.92 23.90
CA GLU A 148 21.96 22.80 23.39
C GLU A 148 21.57 24.27 23.48
N PHE A 149 20.29 24.61 23.24
CA PHE A 149 19.77 25.96 23.18
C PHE A 149 18.93 26.35 24.39
N GLU A 150 19.02 25.63 25.50
CA GLU A 150 18.23 25.93 26.71
C GLU A 150 18.47 27.33 27.30
N HIS A 151 19.61 27.95 27.02
CA HIS A 151 19.98 29.29 27.49
C HIS A 151 19.82 30.39 26.43
N VAL A 152 19.41 30.05 25.21
CA VAL A 152 19.27 31.01 24.13
C VAL A 152 17.89 31.66 24.23
N LEU A 153 17.88 32.91 24.69
CA LEU A 153 16.64 33.68 24.81
C LEU A 153 16.09 34.09 23.42
N LYS A 154 14.81 33.96 23.26
CA LYS A 154 14.06 34.45 22.10
C LYS A 154 12.70 34.97 22.49
N MET A 155 12.03 35.64 21.56
CA MET A 155 10.62 35.98 21.68
C MET A 155 9.75 34.88 21.08
N GLY A 156 8.87 34.30 21.91
CA GLY A 156 7.77 33.47 21.42
C GLY A 156 6.73 34.34 20.73
N ARG A 157 6.20 33.84 19.58
CA ARG A 157 5.24 34.59 18.77
C ARG A 157 3.95 33.83 18.58
N THR A 158 2.84 34.59 18.57
CA THR A 158 1.52 34.13 18.14
C THR A 158 0.99 35.07 17.08
N GLN A 159 0.39 34.53 16.02
CA GLN A 159 -0.14 35.33 14.91
C GLN A 159 0.88 36.35 14.34
N LEU A 160 2.15 35.96 14.26
CA LEU A 160 3.29 36.78 13.83
C LEU A 160 3.60 37.98 14.75
N GLN A 161 3.02 38.03 15.96
CA GLN A 161 3.23 39.06 16.95
C GLN A 161 4.07 38.54 18.12
N ASP A 162 4.84 39.44 18.74
CA ASP A 162 5.59 39.13 19.96
C ASP A 162 4.61 38.84 21.10
N ALA A 163 4.82 37.71 21.81
CA ALA A 163 3.92 37.25 22.85
C ALA A 163 4.65 37.13 24.20
N VAL A 164 5.57 36.20 24.33
CA VAL A 164 6.24 35.91 25.61
C VAL A 164 7.74 35.66 25.42
N PRO A 165 8.60 36.07 26.40
CA PRO A 165 9.98 35.62 26.44
C PRO A 165 10.02 34.10 26.66
N MET A 166 10.85 33.43 25.90
CA MET A 166 11.09 32.00 26.02
C MET A 166 12.52 31.65 25.62
N THR A 167 12.92 30.39 25.76
CA THR A 167 14.18 29.94 25.20
C THR A 167 13.98 29.21 23.88
N LEU A 168 15.00 29.21 23.03
CA LEU A 168 15.01 28.43 21.80
C LEU A 168 14.94 26.93 22.12
N GLY A 169 15.52 26.51 23.26
CA GLY A 169 15.43 25.14 23.76
C GLY A 169 13.98 24.72 24.04
N GLN A 170 13.15 25.60 24.63
CA GLN A 170 11.73 25.33 24.85
C GLN A 170 10.96 25.15 23.54
N GLU A 171 11.32 25.89 22.49
CA GLU A 171 10.71 25.75 21.19
C GLU A 171 11.05 24.37 20.56
N PHE A 172 12.32 23.95 20.60
CA PHE A 172 12.72 22.64 20.12
C PHE A 172 12.09 21.47 20.91
N GLU A 173 11.95 21.61 22.24
CA GLU A 173 11.28 20.61 23.07
C GLU A 173 9.78 20.48 22.72
N ALA A 174 9.13 21.58 22.35
CA ALA A 174 7.73 21.55 21.93
C ALA A 174 7.51 20.79 20.62
N TYR A 175 8.51 20.69 19.76
CA TYR A 175 8.45 19.87 18.53
C TYR A 175 8.81 18.39 18.79
N ALA A 176 9.48 18.06 19.88
CA ALA A 176 9.87 16.69 20.25
C ALA A 176 8.72 15.90 20.87
#